data_846ac37492a34039393494e026b264a6
#
_entry.id   846ac37492a34039393494e026b264a6
#
_cell.length_a   1.000
_cell.length_b   1.000
_cell.length_c   1.000
_cell.angle_alpha   90.00
_cell.angle_beta   90.00
_cell.angle_gamma   90.00
#
_symmetry.space_group_name_H-M   'P 1'
#
loop_
_entity.id
_entity.type
_entity.pdbx_description
1 polymer ?
#
loop_
_entity_poly.entity_id
_entity_poly.type
_entity_poly.pdbx_seq_one_letter_code
_entity_poly.pdbx_strand_id
1 'polypeptide(L)'
;MRRFFLILTFLAAQPFRLIAQDFMPLAEVKPGMTGVGRTVFRGDRPEEFSIEVVDIMRNFYPKRNLIIIRLKDGKAEQTGVAAGMSGSPIYVNGKMIGALSYSIGIFLREHLAGVTPIEEMLEIFNREETRDRELAAFVPPAPNKFLDMALGLAEVSWENFLPQDLLQRRAALIGAIRPLDLPLAFGGMQPQLVEQAANLLNPAGFQVISGGGSSLPRANATGFDAESAALLQPGAAIGAVLMTGDADIEAIGTVTYRRDNRVLAFGHPFFD
;
A
#
# COMPACT_ATOMS: atom_id res chain seq x y z
N MET A 1 21.77 -28.96 -63.00
CA MET A 1 22.35 -28.03 -61.99
C MET A 1 21.24 -27.40 -61.22
N ARG A 2 20.93 -27.92 -60.02
CA ARG A 2 19.93 -27.37 -59.09
C ARG A 2 20.66 -26.53 -58.05
N ARG A 3 20.41 -25.22 -58.04
CA ARG A 3 20.95 -24.31 -57.02
C ARG A 3 20.01 -24.31 -55.82
N PHE A 4 20.47 -24.86 -54.68
CA PHE A 4 19.83 -24.72 -53.38
C PHE A 4 20.16 -23.35 -52.79
N PHE A 5 19.12 -22.51 -52.56
CA PHE A 5 19.22 -21.28 -51.83
C PHE A 5 18.97 -21.59 -50.34
N LEU A 6 19.98 -21.47 -49.54
CA LEU A 6 19.88 -21.60 -48.07
C LEU A 6 19.44 -20.23 -47.52
N ILE A 7 18.17 -20.14 -47.10
CA ILE A 7 17.66 -18.94 -46.39
C ILE A 7 18.04 -19.10 -44.93
N LEU A 8 19.04 -18.33 -44.45
CA LEU A 8 19.46 -18.23 -43.09
C LEU A 8 18.53 -17.22 -42.36
N THR A 9 17.50 -17.70 -41.67
CA THR A 9 16.63 -16.87 -40.83
C THR A 9 17.38 -16.48 -39.59
N PHE A 10 17.81 -15.23 -39.53
CA PHE A 10 18.40 -14.62 -38.35
C PHE A 10 17.25 -14.31 -37.35
N LEU A 11 17.05 -15.22 -36.39
CA LEU A 11 16.14 -14.98 -35.28
C LEU A 11 16.82 -13.98 -34.34
N ALA A 12 16.47 -12.70 -34.47
CA ALA A 12 16.93 -11.65 -33.56
C ALA A 12 16.32 -11.91 -32.17
N ALA A 13 17.10 -12.52 -31.28
CA ALA A 13 16.75 -12.61 -29.86
C ALA A 13 16.74 -11.19 -29.31
N GLN A 14 15.54 -10.64 -29.14
CA GLN A 14 15.35 -9.40 -28.40
C GLN A 14 15.84 -9.65 -26.97
N PRO A 15 16.79 -8.85 -26.43
CA PRO A 15 17.18 -9.01 -25.05
C PRO A 15 15.96 -8.64 -24.19
N PHE A 16 15.40 -9.61 -23.50
CA PHE A 16 14.48 -9.40 -22.41
C PHE A 16 15.25 -8.54 -21.39
N ARG A 17 15.08 -7.22 -21.45
CA ARG A 17 15.55 -6.34 -20.38
C ARG A 17 14.70 -6.69 -19.17
N LEU A 18 15.23 -7.53 -18.28
CA LEU A 18 14.83 -7.47 -16.88
C LEU A 18 15.03 -6.01 -16.45
N ILE A 19 13.94 -5.28 -16.31
CA ILE A 19 13.96 -3.97 -15.68
C ILE A 19 14.25 -4.28 -14.22
N ALA A 20 15.54 -4.30 -13.85
CA ALA A 20 15.92 -4.17 -12.46
C ALA A 20 15.27 -2.86 -12.02
N GLN A 21 14.33 -2.93 -11.10
CA GLN A 21 13.67 -1.75 -10.56
C GLN A 21 14.75 -1.01 -9.77
N ASP A 22 15.33 0.02 -10.40
CA ASP A 22 16.32 0.85 -9.75
C ASP A 22 15.63 1.65 -8.66
N PHE A 23 16.10 1.49 -7.43
CA PHE A 23 15.69 2.30 -6.29
C PHE A 23 16.60 3.52 -6.17
N MET A 24 16.03 4.63 -5.76
CA MET A 24 16.79 5.82 -5.37
C MET A 24 16.88 5.85 -3.84
N PRO A 25 18.11 5.79 -3.27
CA PRO A 25 18.29 5.92 -1.84
C PRO A 25 17.75 7.26 -1.32
N LEU A 26 17.19 7.26 -0.10
CA LEU A 26 16.65 8.46 0.53
C LEU A 26 17.68 9.62 0.58
N ALA A 27 18.97 9.30 0.70
CA ALA A 27 20.04 10.28 0.71
C ALA A 27 20.19 11.04 -0.63
N GLU A 28 19.74 10.46 -1.74
CA GLU A 28 19.78 11.08 -3.08
C GLU A 28 18.52 11.88 -3.39
N VAL A 29 17.41 11.65 -2.68
CA VAL A 29 16.16 12.40 -2.85
C VAL A 29 16.36 13.83 -2.34
N LYS A 30 15.93 14.81 -3.13
CA LYS A 30 16.10 16.24 -2.80
C LYS A 30 14.83 17.01 -3.09
N PRO A 31 14.52 18.06 -2.31
CA PRO A 31 13.45 19.01 -2.63
C PRO A 31 13.61 19.58 -4.05
N GLY A 32 12.48 19.81 -4.71
CA GLY A 32 12.41 20.31 -6.09
C GLY A 32 12.52 19.21 -7.17
N MET A 33 12.84 17.98 -6.82
CA MET A 33 12.81 16.87 -7.78
C MET A 33 11.36 16.60 -8.20
N THR A 34 11.16 16.41 -9.50
CA THR A 34 9.87 16.02 -10.09
C THR A 34 9.85 14.54 -10.44
N GLY A 35 8.65 13.97 -10.45
CA GLY A 35 8.48 12.56 -10.73
C GLY A 35 7.02 12.19 -10.98
N VAL A 36 6.75 10.90 -10.94
CA VAL A 36 5.42 10.35 -11.15
C VAL A 36 5.06 9.33 -10.09
N GLY A 37 3.79 9.29 -9.72
CA GLY A 37 3.20 8.18 -8.97
C GLY A 37 2.30 7.35 -9.89
N ARG A 38 2.05 6.10 -9.51
CA ARG A 38 1.13 5.21 -10.25
C ARG A 38 0.06 4.67 -9.31
N THR A 39 -1.19 4.76 -9.75
CA THR A 39 -2.35 4.24 -9.00
C THR A 39 -3.51 3.96 -9.94
N VAL A 40 -4.50 3.23 -9.46
CA VAL A 40 -5.75 3.04 -10.19
C VAL A 40 -6.75 4.07 -9.71
N PHE A 41 -7.08 5.06 -10.56
CA PHE A 41 -8.15 6.01 -10.28
C PHE A 41 -9.53 5.48 -10.65
N ARG A 42 -9.60 4.62 -11.68
CA ARG A 42 -10.83 4.03 -12.17
C ARG A 42 -10.56 2.72 -12.91
N GLY A 43 -11.40 1.72 -12.66
CA GLY A 43 -11.27 0.41 -13.30
C GLY A 43 -10.12 -0.39 -12.72
N ASP A 44 -9.28 -0.97 -13.57
CA ASP A 44 -8.24 -1.94 -13.23
C ASP A 44 -6.83 -1.53 -13.70
N ARG A 45 -6.71 -0.43 -14.45
CA ARG A 45 -5.44 -0.01 -15.05
C ARG A 45 -4.77 1.08 -14.24
N PRO A 46 -3.49 0.91 -13.90
CA PRO A 46 -2.70 1.98 -13.31
C PRO A 46 -2.58 3.19 -14.24
N GLU A 47 -2.83 4.36 -13.69
CA GLU A 47 -2.64 5.66 -14.34
C GLU A 47 -1.51 6.41 -13.60
N GLU A 48 -0.81 7.30 -14.31
CA GLU A 48 0.23 8.14 -13.72
C GLU A 48 -0.34 9.47 -13.25
N PHE A 49 0.26 10.01 -12.19
CA PHE A 49 0.06 11.37 -11.71
C PHE A 49 1.41 12.01 -11.40
N SER A 50 1.55 13.32 -11.68
CA SER A 50 2.80 14.04 -11.48
C SER A 50 2.98 14.47 -10.04
N ILE A 51 4.23 14.44 -9.58
CA ILE A 51 4.62 14.88 -8.23
C ILE A 51 5.84 15.78 -8.26
N GLU A 52 6.00 16.55 -7.20
CA GLU A 52 7.21 17.27 -6.85
C GLU A 52 7.58 16.96 -5.40
N VAL A 53 8.85 16.64 -5.16
CA VAL A 53 9.38 16.48 -3.80
C VAL A 53 9.49 17.85 -3.15
N VAL A 54 8.83 18.04 -2.02
CA VAL A 54 8.81 19.31 -1.28
C VAL A 54 9.88 19.31 -0.19
N ASP A 55 9.94 18.22 0.61
CA ASP A 55 10.86 18.12 1.74
C ASP A 55 11.04 16.66 2.18
N ILE A 56 11.97 16.43 3.11
CA ILE A 56 12.22 15.14 3.74
C ILE A 56 12.21 15.32 5.26
N MET A 57 11.17 14.79 5.90
CA MET A 57 11.10 14.74 7.35
C MET A 57 11.87 13.53 7.88
N ARG A 58 13.01 13.79 8.51
CA ARG A 58 13.82 12.75 9.14
C ARG A 58 13.32 12.47 10.55
N ASN A 59 13.32 11.19 10.94
CA ASN A 59 12.84 10.74 12.25
C ASN A 59 11.40 11.19 12.56
N PHE A 60 10.53 11.18 11.54
CA PHE A 60 9.09 11.45 11.68
C PHE A 60 8.42 10.53 12.72
N TYR A 61 8.80 9.25 12.70
CA TYR A 61 8.64 8.27 13.79
C TYR A 61 10.01 7.77 14.22
N PRO A 62 10.16 7.15 15.40
CA PRO A 62 11.43 6.53 15.77
C PRO A 62 11.96 5.62 14.67
N LYS A 63 13.12 5.99 14.12
CA LYS A 63 13.80 5.30 13.00
C LYS A 63 13.02 5.27 11.66
N ARG A 64 12.05 6.15 11.47
CA ARG A 64 11.31 6.26 10.19
C ARG A 64 11.38 7.68 9.65
N ASN A 65 11.51 7.78 8.34
CA ASN A 65 11.53 9.04 7.61
C ASN A 65 10.28 9.16 6.74
N LEU A 66 9.98 10.37 6.32
CA LEU A 66 8.86 10.66 5.43
C LEU A 66 9.30 11.63 4.34
N ILE A 67 9.08 11.28 3.09
CA ILE A 67 9.28 12.18 1.95
C ILE A 67 7.96 12.91 1.73
N ILE A 68 8.00 14.24 1.75
CA ILE A 68 6.84 15.09 1.49
C ILE A 68 6.81 15.40 0.00
N ILE A 69 5.69 15.10 -0.64
CA ILE A 69 5.46 15.41 -2.05
C ILE A 69 4.25 16.32 -2.22
N ARG A 70 4.26 17.08 -3.30
CA ARG A 70 3.12 17.85 -3.82
C ARG A 70 2.57 17.15 -5.05
N LEU A 71 1.26 17.01 -5.12
CA LEU A 71 0.56 16.56 -6.32
C LEU A 71 0.43 17.72 -7.29
N LYS A 72 0.79 17.54 -8.56
CA LYS A 72 1.01 18.65 -9.50
C LYS A 72 -0.01 18.77 -10.61
N ASP A 73 -0.64 17.69 -11.01
CA ASP A 73 -1.54 17.69 -12.16
C ASP A 73 -2.63 16.61 -12.11
N GLY A 74 -3.57 16.76 -13.02
CA GLY A 74 -4.62 15.81 -13.30
C GLY A 74 -5.61 15.59 -12.17
N LYS A 75 -6.06 14.36 -12.04
CA LYS A 75 -7.08 13.96 -11.07
C LYS A 75 -6.57 14.11 -9.64
N ALA A 76 -5.32 13.72 -9.40
CA ALA A 76 -4.72 13.76 -8.07
C ALA A 76 -4.55 15.18 -7.53
N GLU A 77 -4.26 16.17 -8.37
CA GLU A 77 -4.22 17.58 -7.96
C GLU A 77 -5.59 18.12 -7.57
N GLN A 78 -6.67 17.65 -8.23
CA GLN A 78 -8.03 18.11 -7.93
C GLN A 78 -8.65 17.43 -6.73
N THR A 79 -8.39 16.14 -6.54
CA THR A 79 -9.01 15.32 -5.50
C THR A 79 -8.16 15.17 -4.24
N GLY A 80 -6.85 15.47 -4.33
CA GLY A 80 -5.88 15.09 -3.32
C GLY A 80 -5.63 13.58 -3.31
N VAL A 81 -5.03 13.11 -2.23
CA VAL A 81 -4.87 11.67 -1.99
C VAL A 81 -6.16 11.09 -1.44
N ALA A 82 -6.55 9.94 -1.97
CA ALA A 82 -7.75 9.22 -1.58
C ALA A 82 -7.41 7.88 -0.89
N ALA A 83 -8.35 7.39 -0.10
CA ALA A 83 -8.30 6.03 0.43
C ALA A 83 -8.16 5.03 -0.73
N GLY A 84 -7.32 4.00 -0.55
CA GLY A 84 -6.96 3.05 -1.61
C GLY A 84 -5.72 3.42 -2.43
N MET A 85 -5.29 4.69 -2.45
CA MET A 85 -4.00 5.08 -3.02
C MET A 85 -2.81 4.70 -2.13
N SER A 86 -3.04 4.24 -0.91
CA SER A 86 -1.98 3.76 -0.03
C SER A 86 -1.20 2.62 -0.70
N GLY A 87 0.13 2.76 -0.78
CA GLY A 87 1.01 1.85 -1.50
C GLY A 87 1.36 2.28 -2.94
N SER A 88 0.74 3.34 -3.49
CA SER A 88 1.08 3.84 -4.83
C SER A 88 2.58 4.12 -4.97
N PRO A 89 3.30 3.43 -5.88
CA PRO A 89 4.73 3.64 -6.05
C PRO A 89 5.02 5.01 -6.63
N ILE A 90 6.04 5.67 -6.07
CA ILE A 90 6.50 7.00 -6.47
C ILE A 90 7.89 6.89 -7.08
N TYR A 91 8.06 7.50 -8.25
CA TYR A 91 9.29 7.47 -9.04
C TYR A 91 9.83 8.86 -9.28
N VAL A 92 11.15 9.01 -9.18
CA VAL A 92 11.92 10.20 -9.56
C VAL A 92 13.04 9.74 -10.48
N ASN A 93 13.20 10.37 -11.63
CA ASN A 93 14.18 9.99 -12.65
C ASN A 93 14.11 8.49 -13.03
N GLY A 94 12.90 7.92 -13.07
CA GLY A 94 12.67 6.51 -13.39
C GLY A 94 13.01 5.53 -12.25
N LYS A 95 13.53 6.00 -11.11
CA LYS A 95 13.85 5.19 -9.94
C LYS A 95 12.77 5.33 -8.87
N MET A 96 12.39 4.23 -8.23
CA MET A 96 11.41 4.24 -7.15
C MET A 96 12.01 4.85 -5.89
N ILE A 97 11.34 5.85 -5.31
CA ILE A 97 11.75 6.49 -4.05
C ILE A 97 10.95 5.98 -2.85
N GLY A 98 9.76 5.42 -3.06
CA GLY A 98 8.90 4.95 -1.98
C GLY A 98 7.46 4.74 -2.41
N ALA A 99 6.58 4.66 -1.41
CA ALA A 99 5.14 4.47 -1.59
C ALA A 99 4.33 5.55 -0.88
N LEU A 100 3.27 6.01 -1.55
CA LEU A 100 2.29 6.92 -0.97
C LEU A 100 1.64 6.29 0.27
N SER A 101 1.63 7.01 1.39
CA SER A 101 1.23 6.45 2.68
C SER A 101 0.50 7.39 3.62
N TYR A 102 0.70 8.71 3.48
CA TYR A 102 0.13 9.70 4.38
C TYR A 102 -0.55 10.83 3.62
N SER A 103 -1.65 11.32 4.17
CA SER A 103 -2.25 12.59 3.80
C SER A 103 -1.69 13.72 4.68
N ILE A 104 -1.53 14.93 4.11
CA ILE A 104 -1.01 16.09 4.82
C ILE A 104 -1.96 17.27 4.65
N GLY A 105 -2.40 17.79 5.78
CA GLY A 105 -3.16 19.02 5.88
C GLY A 105 -4.64 18.94 5.49
N ILE A 106 -5.46 19.75 6.16
CA ILE A 106 -6.90 19.83 5.98
C ILE A 106 -7.32 21.12 5.24
N PHE A 107 -6.41 22.12 5.13
CA PHE A 107 -6.74 23.44 4.59
C PHE A 107 -5.66 24.03 3.67
N LEU A 108 -4.84 23.20 3.07
CA LEU A 108 -3.81 23.68 2.17
C LEU A 108 -4.40 23.92 0.77
N ARG A 109 -3.99 25.02 0.14
CA ARG A 109 -4.29 25.28 -1.29
C ARG A 109 -3.63 24.25 -2.19
N GLU A 110 -2.65 23.53 -1.69
CA GLU A 110 -1.85 22.54 -2.38
C GLU A 110 -2.03 21.18 -1.73
N HIS A 111 -2.24 20.16 -2.53
CA HIS A 111 -2.36 18.81 -2.03
C HIS A 111 -0.98 18.21 -1.77
N LEU A 112 -0.62 18.16 -0.48
CA LEU A 112 0.59 17.50 0.00
C LEU A 112 0.29 16.07 0.45
N ALA A 113 1.28 15.22 0.29
CA ALA A 113 1.21 13.83 0.71
C ALA A 113 2.55 13.33 1.26
N GLY A 114 2.52 12.31 2.07
CA GLY A 114 3.70 11.65 2.61
C GLY A 114 3.97 10.33 1.92
N VAL A 115 5.23 10.07 1.64
CA VAL A 115 5.73 8.88 0.99
C VAL A 115 6.69 8.16 1.93
N THR A 116 6.41 6.90 2.24
CA THR A 116 7.33 6.04 2.99
C THR A 116 8.50 5.65 2.08
N PRO A 117 9.77 5.90 2.49
CA PRO A 117 10.93 5.54 1.67
C PRO A 117 10.97 4.06 1.33
N ILE A 118 11.36 3.73 0.09
CA ILE A 118 11.41 2.33 -0.36
C ILE A 118 12.36 1.48 0.46
N GLU A 119 13.46 2.04 0.95
CA GLU A 119 14.42 1.33 1.80
C GLU A 119 13.75 0.78 3.07
N GLU A 120 12.88 1.58 3.71
CA GLU A 120 12.16 1.18 4.91
C GLU A 120 11.11 0.09 4.63
N MET A 121 10.49 0.12 3.46
CA MET A 121 9.56 -0.92 3.03
C MET A 121 10.27 -2.25 2.72
N LEU A 122 11.44 -2.19 2.10
CA LEU A 122 12.24 -3.38 1.78
C LEU A 122 12.76 -4.10 3.03
N GLU A 123 12.89 -3.40 4.17
CA GLU A 123 13.24 -4.04 5.44
C GLU A 123 12.23 -5.13 5.86
N ILE A 124 10.98 -5.02 5.42
CA ILE A 124 9.95 -6.02 5.71
C ILE A 124 10.34 -7.39 5.15
N PHE A 125 10.89 -7.43 3.94
CA PHE A 125 11.37 -8.68 3.34
C PHE A 125 12.51 -9.33 4.16
N ASN A 126 13.36 -8.51 4.74
CA ASN A 126 14.47 -9.00 5.56
C ASN A 126 13.99 -9.52 6.93
N ARG A 127 12.94 -8.90 7.49
CA ARG A 127 12.33 -9.34 8.76
C ARG A 127 11.61 -10.67 8.62
N GLU A 128 10.93 -10.91 7.51
CA GLU A 128 10.26 -12.19 7.26
C GLU A 128 11.25 -13.35 7.18
N GLU A 129 12.41 -13.17 6.55
CA GLU A 129 13.45 -14.20 6.51
C GLU A 129 13.98 -14.58 7.90
N THR A 130 13.97 -13.64 8.85
CA THR A 130 14.34 -13.89 10.25
C THR A 130 13.19 -14.52 11.01
N ARG A 131 11.95 -14.08 10.77
CA ARG A 131 10.73 -14.54 11.44
C ARG A 131 10.33 -15.95 11.05
N ASP A 132 10.54 -16.38 9.81
CA ASP A 132 10.30 -17.78 9.39
C ASP A 132 11.17 -18.76 10.15
N ARG A 133 12.34 -18.31 10.63
CA ARG A 133 13.20 -19.10 11.55
C ARG A 133 12.68 -19.14 12.99
N GLU A 134 12.01 -18.06 13.44
CA GLU A 134 11.48 -17.95 14.80
C GLU A 134 10.07 -18.54 14.92
N LEU A 135 9.23 -18.49 13.87
CA LEU A 135 7.88 -19.06 13.87
C LEU A 135 7.85 -20.59 13.94
N ALA A 136 8.94 -21.26 13.57
CA ALA A 136 9.08 -22.70 13.82
C ALA A 136 9.07 -23.05 15.34
N ALA A 137 9.23 -22.06 16.21
CA ALA A 137 9.21 -22.18 17.67
C ALA A 137 8.00 -21.51 18.34
N PHE A 138 7.09 -20.88 17.58
CA PHE A 138 5.98 -20.10 18.16
C PHE A 138 4.75 -20.97 18.41
N VAL A 139 4.33 -21.03 19.67
CA VAL A 139 3.00 -21.52 20.07
C VAL A 139 2.07 -20.31 20.08
N PRO A 140 1.04 -20.27 19.19
CA PRO A 140 0.13 -19.14 19.17
C PRO A 140 -0.60 -18.98 20.50
N PRO A 141 -0.77 -17.77 21.04
CA PRO A 141 -1.64 -17.55 22.19
C PRO A 141 -3.07 -17.94 21.82
N ALA A 142 -3.81 -18.45 22.80
CA ALA A 142 -5.17 -18.95 22.61
C ALA A 142 -6.07 -17.91 21.89
N PRO A 143 -6.94 -18.33 20.95
CA PRO A 143 -7.66 -17.46 20.01
C PRO A 143 -8.69 -16.51 20.62
N ASN A 144 -8.84 -16.49 21.93
CA ASN A 144 -9.93 -15.80 22.61
C ASN A 144 -9.79 -14.27 22.63
N LYS A 145 -8.56 -13.72 22.62
CA LYS A 145 -8.40 -12.26 22.74
C LYS A 145 -8.80 -11.47 21.51
N PHE A 146 -8.60 -12.03 20.32
CA PHE A 146 -9.00 -11.36 19.08
C PHE A 146 -10.52 -11.36 18.92
N LEU A 147 -11.18 -12.47 19.32
CA LEU A 147 -12.61 -12.60 19.28
C LEU A 147 -13.30 -11.69 20.31
N ASP A 148 -12.73 -11.58 21.52
CA ASP A 148 -13.21 -10.67 22.56
C ASP A 148 -13.12 -9.20 22.14
N MET A 149 -12.05 -8.83 21.40
CA MET A 149 -11.88 -7.50 20.84
C MET A 149 -12.85 -7.23 19.68
N ALA A 150 -13.05 -8.21 18.78
CA ALA A 150 -13.95 -8.10 17.64
C ALA A 150 -15.44 -8.08 18.06
N LEU A 151 -15.77 -8.67 19.19
CA LEU A 151 -17.13 -8.71 19.73
C LEU A 151 -17.44 -7.57 20.70
N GLY A 152 -16.50 -6.64 20.93
CA GLY A 152 -16.68 -5.53 21.85
C GLY A 152 -16.81 -5.95 23.33
N LEU A 153 -16.38 -7.17 23.68
CA LEU A 153 -16.48 -7.74 25.02
C LEU A 153 -15.32 -7.32 25.93
N ALA A 154 -14.27 -6.71 25.35
CA ALA A 154 -13.22 -6.04 26.11
C ALA A 154 -13.32 -4.54 25.87
N GLU A 155 -13.51 -3.75 26.91
CA GLU A 155 -13.19 -2.33 26.89
C GLU A 155 -11.68 -2.18 26.74
N VAL A 156 -11.19 -2.26 25.51
CA VAL A 156 -9.79 -1.99 25.21
C VAL A 156 -9.64 -0.48 25.15
N SER A 157 -9.29 0.11 26.26
CA SER A 157 -8.80 1.48 26.30
C SER A 157 -7.42 1.50 25.63
N TRP A 158 -7.37 1.87 24.37
CA TRP A 158 -6.13 2.05 23.60
C TRP A 158 -5.16 3.04 24.26
N GLU A 159 -5.68 3.92 25.10
CA GLU A 159 -4.92 4.89 25.90
C GLU A 159 -3.91 4.22 26.83
N ASN A 160 -4.14 2.97 27.24
CA ASN A 160 -3.26 2.23 28.14
C ASN A 160 -2.06 1.56 27.44
N PHE A 161 -2.07 1.49 26.09
CA PHE A 161 -1.02 0.83 25.31
C PHE A 161 -0.01 1.80 24.68
N LEU A 162 -0.30 3.11 24.68
CA LEU A 162 0.59 4.11 24.11
C LEU A 162 1.22 4.95 25.22
N PRO A 163 2.54 5.18 25.17
CA PRO A 163 3.19 6.14 26.06
C PRO A 163 2.52 7.52 25.96
N GLN A 164 2.24 8.15 27.08
CA GLN A 164 1.52 9.43 27.18
C GLN A 164 2.17 10.55 26.36
N ASP A 165 3.49 10.54 26.23
CA ASP A 165 4.25 11.48 25.41
C ASP A 165 4.01 11.28 23.91
N LEU A 166 3.79 10.03 23.45
CA LEU A 166 3.40 9.73 22.09
C LEU A 166 1.98 10.18 21.79
N LEU A 167 1.05 10.04 22.74
CA LEU A 167 -0.31 10.54 22.61
C LEU A 167 -0.33 12.07 22.47
N GLN A 168 0.45 12.79 23.28
CA GLN A 168 0.56 14.24 23.21
C GLN A 168 1.23 14.73 21.93
N ARG A 169 2.31 14.07 21.49
CA ARG A 169 2.96 14.37 20.20
C ARG A 169 2.06 14.02 19.02
N ARG A 170 1.33 12.91 19.09
CA ARG A 170 0.34 12.52 18.10
C ARG A 170 -0.82 13.51 18.06
N ALA A 171 -1.32 13.98 19.19
CA ALA A 171 -2.36 15.03 19.23
C ALA A 171 -1.92 16.34 18.59
N ALA A 172 -0.66 16.75 18.74
CA ALA A 172 -0.08 17.93 18.09
C ALA A 172 0.14 17.74 16.57
N LEU A 173 0.38 16.50 16.11
CA LEU A 173 0.57 16.14 14.70
C LEU A 173 -0.73 15.72 14.01
N ILE A 174 -1.75 15.30 14.77
CA ILE A 174 -3.07 14.79 14.28
C ILE A 174 -3.81 15.82 13.39
N GLY A 175 -3.46 17.11 13.48
CA GLY A 175 -4.02 18.12 12.57
C GLY A 175 -3.38 18.18 11.19
N ALA A 176 -2.18 17.62 10.99
CA ALA A 176 -1.38 17.86 9.80
C ALA A 176 -1.00 16.61 8.99
N ILE A 177 -0.50 15.55 9.61
CA ILE A 177 -0.02 14.34 8.92
C ILE A 177 -0.68 13.10 9.52
N ARG A 178 -1.42 12.36 8.70
CA ARG A 178 -2.08 11.12 9.13
C ARG A 178 -1.89 10.01 8.08
N PRO A 179 -1.82 8.74 8.46
CA PRO A 179 -1.89 7.63 7.51
C PRO A 179 -3.11 7.78 6.61
N LEU A 180 -2.99 7.36 5.37
CA LEU A 180 -4.14 7.30 4.46
C LEU A 180 -5.16 6.31 5.03
N ASP A 181 -6.42 6.73 5.01
CA ASP A 181 -7.50 5.84 5.42
C ASP A 181 -7.51 4.60 4.53
N LEU A 182 -7.69 3.44 5.15
CA LEU A 182 -7.71 2.16 4.46
C LEU A 182 -9.15 1.77 4.10
N PRO A 183 -9.51 1.65 2.82
CA PRO A 183 -10.82 1.18 2.44
C PRO A 183 -11.00 -0.28 2.87
N LEU A 184 -12.10 -0.55 3.58
CA LEU A 184 -12.57 -1.89 3.91
C LEU A 184 -13.88 -2.15 3.19
N ALA A 185 -13.86 -3.02 2.19
CA ALA A 185 -15.04 -3.45 1.46
C ALA A 185 -15.73 -4.59 2.20
N PHE A 186 -17.00 -4.38 2.52
CA PHE A 186 -17.87 -5.35 3.20
C PHE A 186 -18.86 -5.93 2.20
N GLY A 187 -18.73 -7.23 1.91
CA GLY A 187 -19.62 -7.99 1.04
C GLY A 187 -20.49 -8.95 1.84
N GLY A 188 -21.70 -9.28 1.33
CA GLY A 188 -22.60 -10.24 1.93
C GLY A 188 -23.28 -9.81 3.23
N MET A 189 -23.08 -8.56 3.67
CA MET A 189 -23.66 -8.04 4.92
C MET A 189 -24.85 -7.13 4.66
N GLN A 190 -25.79 -7.11 5.62
CA GLN A 190 -26.90 -6.17 5.59
C GLN A 190 -26.40 -4.73 5.78
N PRO A 191 -27.03 -3.73 5.12
CA PRO A 191 -26.60 -2.33 5.18
C PRO A 191 -26.47 -1.78 6.61
N GLN A 192 -27.34 -2.19 7.53
CA GLN A 192 -27.31 -1.75 8.93
C GLN A 192 -26.05 -2.23 9.66
N LEU A 193 -25.56 -3.44 9.35
CA LEU A 193 -24.31 -3.95 9.92
C LEU A 193 -23.09 -3.23 9.34
N VAL A 194 -23.14 -2.90 8.05
CA VAL A 194 -22.07 -2.10 7.41
C VAL A 194 -22.00 -0.71 8.03
N GLU A 195 -23.15 -0.07 8.31
CA GLU A 195 -23.21 1.23 8.99
C GLU A 195 -22.65 1.16 10.41
N GLN A 196 -22.99 0.11 11.17
CA GLN A 196 -22.42 -0.09 12.51
C GLN A 196 -20.91 -0.29 12.45
N ALA A 197 -20.42 -1.08 11.49
CA ALA A 197 -18.99 -1.26 11.26
C ALA A 197 -18.32 0.08 10.88
N ALA A 198 -18.95 0.90 10.05
CA ALA A 198 -18.43 2.23 9.69
C ALA A 198 -18.32 3.14 10.91
N ASN A 199 -19.32 3.18 11.79
CA ASN A 199 -19.29 3.97 13.00
C ASN A 199 -18.14 3.57 13.97
N LEU A 200 -17.80 2.28 13.98
CA LEU A 200 -16.71 1.76 14.80
C LEU A 200 -15.32 1.95 14.17
N LEU A 201 -15.20 1.69 12.87
CA LEU A 201 -13.90 1.56 12.19
C LEU A 201 -13.41 2.86 11.53
N ASN A 202 -14.32 3.73 11.04
CA ASN A 202 -13.90 4.99 10.42
C ASN A 202 -13.08 5.89 11.36
N PRO A 203 -13.40 6.04 12.66
CA PRO A 203 -12.55 6.79 13.58
C PRO A 203 -11.15 6.20 13.78
N ALA A 204 -10.99 4.91 13.51
CA ALA A 204 -9.71 4.20 13.61
C ALA A 204 -8.83 4.28 12.34
N GLY A 205 -9.24 5.06 11.32
CA GLY A 205 -8.49 5.24 10.07
C GLY A 205 -8.84 4.24 8.98
N PHE A 206 -9.99 3.56 9.09
CA PHE A 206 -10.54 2.75 8.03
C PHE A 206 -11.67 3.52 7.31
N GLN A 207 -11.88 3.25 6.06
CA GLN A 207 -13.04 3.73 5.31
C GLN A 207 -13.91 2.53 4.94
N VAL A 208 -14.95 2.30 5.72
CA VAL A 208 -15.88 1.21 5.45
C VAL A 208 -16.75 1.54 4.23
N ILE A 209 -16.75 0.63 3.26
CA ILE A 209 -17.57 0.73 2.05
C ILE A 209 -18.40 -0.54 1.89
N SER A 210 -19.64 -0.38 1.45
CA SER A 210 -20.45 -1.53 1.05
C SER A 210 -19.96 -2.01 -0.31
N GLY A 211 -19.44 -3.23 -0.36
CA GLY A 211 -18.96 -3.88 -1.57
C GLY A 211 -19.87 -5.05 -1.91
N GLY A 212 -20.25 -5.18 -3.19
CA GLY A 212 -20.66 -6.49 -3.71
C GLY A 212 -19.38 -7.34 -3.82
N GLY A 213 -19.48 -8.64 -3.51
CA GLY A 213 -18.32 -9.54 -3.48
C GLY A 213 -17.34 -9.28 -4.61
N SER A 214 -16.06 -9.30 -4.27
CA SER A 214 -14.96 -8.92 -5.13
C SER A 214 -15.09 -9.56 -6.51
N SER A 215 -15.18 -8.73 -7.53
CA SER A 215 -15.07 -9.13 -8.94
C SER A 215 -13.63 -9.35 -9.37
N LEU A 216 -12.67 -9.12 -8.45
CA LEU A 216 -11.27 -9.41 -8.71
C LEU A 216 -11.07 -10.94 -8.73
N PRO A 217 -10.30 -11.45 -9.68
CA PRO A 217 -9.97 -12.87 -9.70
C PRO A 217 -9.34 -13.24 -8.37
N ARG A 218 -10.04 -14.08 -7.58
CA ARG A 218 -9.41 -14.68 -6.40
C ARG A 218 -8.30 -15.56 -6.88
N ALA A 219 -7.07 -15.27 -6.48
CA ALA A 219 -6.00 -16.25 -6.57
C ALA A 219 -6.46 -17.46 -5.76
N ASN A 220 -6.79 -18.55 -6.45
CA ASN A 220 -7.18 -19.79 -5.79
C ASN A 220 -6.08 -20.17 -4.82
N ALA A 221 -6.44 -20.61 -3.61
CA ALA A 221 -5.51 -21.01 -2.55
C ALA A 221 -4.54 -22.15 -2.95
N THR A 222 -4.68 -22.70 -4.14
CA THR A 222 -3.89 -23.80 -4.69
C THR A 222 -2.73 -23.39 -5.60
N GLY A 223 -2.57 -22.10 -5.90
CA GLY A 223 -1.40 -21.62 -6.67
C GLY A 223 -1.64 -20.28 -7.35
N PHE A 224 -0.63 -19.42 -7.28
CA PHE A 224 -0.48 -18.26 -8.13
C PHE A 224 -0.25 -18.78 -9.56
N ASP A 225 -1.25 -18.64 -10.43
CA ASP A 225 -0.98 -18.80 -11.85
C ASP A 225 -0.24 -17.57 -12.41
N ALA A 226 0.45 -17.76 -13.53
CA ALA A 226 1.24 -16.70 -14.13
C ALA A 226 0.37 -15.51 -14.58
N GLU A 227 -0.91 -15.74 -14.86
CA GLU A 227 -1.87 -14.73 -15.31
C GLU A 227 -2.29 -13.84 -14.13
N SER A 228 -2.68 -14.42 -13.00
CA SER A 228 -2.96 -13.67 -11.76
C SER A 228 -1.74 -12.91 -11.25
N ALA A 229 -0.55 -13.51 -11.38
CA ALA A 229 0.69 -12.86 -11.04
C ALA A 229 0.99 -11.63 -11.91
N ALA A 230 0.64 -11.66 -13.20
CA ALA A 230 0.84 -10.54 -14.10
C ALA A 230 -0.01 -9.30 -13.74
N LEU A 231 -1.12 -9.50 -13.02
CA LEU A 231 -1.98 -8.41 -12.54
C LEU A 231 -1.36 -7.64 -11.37
N LEU A 232 -0.48 -8.26 -10.58
CA LEU A 232 0.16 -7.66 -9.41
C LEU A 232 1.41 -6.85 -9.82
N GLN A 233 1.23 -5.88 -10.70
CA GLN A 233 2.29 -4.95 -11.11
C GLN A 233 2.27 -3.68 -10.24
N PRO A 234 3.40 -2.98 -10.07
CA PRO A 234 3.45 -1.72 -9.34
C PRO A 234 2.42 -0.69 -9.85
N GLY A 235 1.61 -0.17 -8.95
CA GLY A 235 0.49 0.73 -9.24
C GLY A 235 -0.85 0.03 -9.43
N ALA A 236 -0.91 -1.29 -9.53
CA ALA A 236 -2.18 -2.03 -9.61
C ALA A 236 -2.92 -2.01 -8.26
N ALA A 237 -4.24 -2.05 -8.31
CA ALA A 237 -5.04 -2.24 -7.11
C ALA A 237 -4.87 -3.66 -6.57
N ILE A 238 -4.87 -3.78 -5.25
CA ILE A 238 -4.80 -5.05 -4.53
C ILE A 238 -5.82 -5.08 -3.40
N GLY A 239 -6.48 -6.24 -3.23
CA GLY A 239 -7.33 -6.53 -2.09
C GLY A 239 -6.65 -7.54 -1.17
N ALA A 240 -6.53 -7.22 0.11
CA ALA A 240 -6.14 -8.17 1.14
C ALA A 240 -7.40 -8.72 1.80
N VAL A 241 -7.68 -10.01 1.60
CA VAL A 241 -8.85 -10.67 2.17
C VAL A 241 -8.61 -10.90 3.66
N LEU A 242 -9.42 -10.24 4.51
CA LEU A 242 -9.37 -10.35 5.96
C LEU A 242 -10.37 -11.40 6.47
N MET A 243 -11.52 -11.50 5.81
CA MET A 243 -12.57 -12.46 6.14
C MET A 243 -13.24 -12.92 4.86
N THR A 244 -13.64 -14.19 4.81
CA THR A 244 -14.40 -14.79 3.70
C THR A 244 -15.38 -15.83 4.22
N GLY A 245 -16.51 -15.98 3.52
CA GLY A 245 -17.57 -16.93 3.87
C GLY A 245 -18.94 -16.38 3.48
N ASP A 246 -19.88 -16.40 4.40
CA ASP A 246 -21.21 -15.77 4.21
C ASP A 246 -21.11 -14.24 4.14
N ALA A 247 -20.03 -13.70 4.70
CA ALA A 247 -19.64 -12.31 4.59
C ALA A 247 -18.17 -12.22 4.21
N ASP A 248 -17.82 -11.22 3.39
CA ASP A 248 -16.46 -10.93 2.96
C ASP A 248 -16.01 -9.56 3.50
N ILE A 249 -14.75 -9.48 3.96
CA ILE A 249 -14.10 -8.21 4.28
C ILE A 249 -12.75 -8.17 3.56
N GLU A 250 -12.52 -7.13 2.79
CA GLU A 250 -11.30 -6.92 2.02
C GLU A 250 -10.75 -5.52 2.28
N ALA A 251 -9.45 -5.44 2.59
CA ALA A 251 -8.73 -4.18 2.64
C ALA A 251 -8.19 -3.84 1.26
N ILE A 252 -8.44 -2.62 0.77
CA ILE A 252 -8.07 -2.21 -0.58
C ILE A 252 -6.89 -1.24 -0.53
N GLY A 253 -5.89 -1.49 -1.38
CA GLY A 253 -4.72 -0.64 -1.52
C GLY A 253 -4.07 -0.77 -2.90
N THR A 254 -2.83 -0.35 -2.98
CA THR A 254 -2.05 -0.34 -4.23
C THR A 254 -0.76 -1.14 -4.06
N VAL A 255 -0.39 -1.91 -5.09
CA VAL A 255 0.89 -2.62 -5.16
C VAL A 255 2.01 -1.61 -5.32
N THR A 256 2.97 -1.63 -4.40
CA THR A 256 4.17 -0.80 -4.47
C THR A 256 5.26 -1.47 -5.30
N TYR A 257 5.60 -2.69 -4.92
CA TYR A 257 6.72 -3.42 -5.48
C TYR A 257 6.48 -4.92 -5.44
N ARG A 258 7.01 -5.63 -6.43
CA ARG A 258 6.98 -7.08 -6.48
C ARG A 258 8.38 -7.64 -6.74
N ARG A 259 8.76 -8.64 -5.97
CA ARG A 259 9.97 -9.44 -6.18
C ARG A 259 9.59 -10.92 -6.06
N ASP A 260 9.68 -11.63 -7.16
CA ASP A 260 9.31 -13.04 -7.25
C ASP A 260 7.86 -13.28 -6.78
N ASN A 261 7.69 -14.05 -5.71
CA ASN A 261 6.42 -14.37 -5.07
C ASN A 261 6.02 -13.40 -3.95
N ARG A 262 6.82 -12.35 -3.71
CA ARG A 262 6.58 -11.38 -2.63
C ARG A 262 6.10 -10.06 -3.20
N VAL A 263 5.10 -9.49 -2.55
CA VAL A 263 4.50 -8.21 -2.93
C VAL A 263 4.59 -7.27 -1.74
N LEU A 264 5.08 -6.06 -1.96
CA LEU A 264 4.88 -4.93 -1.06
C LEU A 264 3.68 -4.14 -1.56
N ALA A 265 2.76 -3.90 -0.68
CA ALA A 265 1.58 -3.08 -0.92
C ALA A 265 1.27 -2.28 0.33
N PHE A 266 0.43 -1.25 0.21
CA PHE A 266 0.10 -0.36 1.32
C PHE A 266 1.34 0.36 1.88
N GLY A 267 1.32 1.66 1.93
CA GLY A 267 2.49 2.46 2.32
C GLY A 267 2.73 2.53 3.84
N HIS A 268 1.80 2.03 4.64
CA HIS A 268 1.82 2.04 6.12
C HIS A 268 1.26 0.72 6.68
N PRO A 269 1.56 0.38 7.95
CA PRO A 269 0.99 -0.80 8.60
C PRO A 269 -0.55 -0.75 8.66
N PHE A 270 -1.21 -1.92 8.59
CA PHE A 270 -2.66 -2.04 8.81
C PHE A 270 -3.03 -1.94 10.29
N PHE A 271 -2.26 -2.65 11.10
CA PHE A 271 -2.46 -2.78 12.52
C PHE A 271 -1.12 -2.49 13.19
N ASP A 272 -1.09 -1.56 14.12
CA ASP A 272 0.06 -1.27 14.97
C ASP A 272 -0.01 -2.08 16.27
#